data_c836869eb562eaa66f61b8a64be23c88
#
_entry.id   c836869eb562eaa66f61b8a64be23c88
#
_cell.length_a   1.000
_cell.length_b   1.000
_cell.length_c   1.000
_cell.angle_alpha   90.00
_cell.angle_beta   90.00
_cell.angle_gamma   90.00
#
_symmetry.space_group_name_H-M   'P 1'
#
loop_
_entity.id
_entity.type
_entity.pdbx_description
1 polymer ?
#
loop_
_entity_poly.entity_id
_entity_poly.type
_entity_poly.pdbx_seq_one_letter_code
_entity_poly.pdbx_strand_id
1 'polypeptide(L)'
;MHKYTRYFHLLFPCFICIQPNIRVLLHIQMKYTTVLSIAGSDCSGGAGIQADIKTISALGCYAASIVTAVTVQNTCGVKNVYPIPAQIVKEQIQAVTEDMQIDALKIGMVTDEGIIAVIADFLSSNRLPTVFDPVLVSSSGYSLVKPEALHVMRDRLIPHCTLVTPNLPEAEILSGIPIRNIEDMANAGRQILTYGCRSVLIKGGHLEGGDMTDILVCGNTPEDIHRYHSAKINSANTHGTGCTLSSAIAAYIGQGISLPEAVGLGKKYLTNALFYGKDVTIGKGHGPLNHFFNPKKLMIK
;
A
#
# COMPACT_ATOMS: atom_id res chain seq x y z
N MET A 1 -1.82 44.32 -29.06
CA MET A 1 -3.16 44.06 -28.51
C MET A 1 -3.08 42.79 -27.70
N HIS A 2 -2.80 42.94 -26.46
CA HIS A 2 -3.60 42.99 -25.25
C HIS A 2 -4.33 41.67 -24.89
N LYS A 3 -3.86 41.12 -23.73
CA LYS A 3 -4.50 40.75 -22.48
C LYS A 3 -4.93 39.25 -22.42
N TYR A 4 -4.37 38.49 -21.47
CA TYR A 4 -4.98 38.20 -20.16
C TYR A 4 -3.97 37.42 -19.31
N THR A 5 -3.40 38.12 -18.34
CA THR A 5 -2.74 37.54 -17.18
C THR A 5 -3.62 37.88 -15.97
N ARG A 6 -4.31 36.90 -15.40
CA ARG A 6 -4.98 37.06 -14.09
C ARG A 6 -4.23 36.22 -13.08
N TYR A 7 -3.47 36.94 -12.23
CA TYR A 7 -2.91 36.40 -11.00
C TYR A 7 -4.00 36.36 -9.92
N PHE A 8 -4.22 35.18 -9.33
CA PHE A 8 -4.92 35.06 -8.06
C PHE A 8 -3.89 35.15 -6.93
N HIS A 9 -3.85 36.31 -6.26
CA HIS A 9 -3.16 36.47 -4.99
C HIS A 9 -4.06 35.93 -3.88
N LEU A 10 -3.66 34.84 -3.22
CA LEU A 10 -4.14 34.50 -1.89
C LEU A 10 -3.07 34.96 -0.89
N LEU A 11 -3.38 36.06 -0.19
CA LEU A 11 -2.60 36.63 0.89
C LEU A 11 -2.78 35.80 2.16
N PHE A 12 -1.70 35.18 2.65
CA PHE A 12 -1.55 34.86 4.06
C PHE A 12 -0.42 35.71 4.65
N PRO A 13 -0.68 36.50 5.73
CA PRO A 13 0.36 37.31 6.33
C PRO A 13 1.19 36.48 7.31
N CYS A 14 2.41 36.17 6.96
CA CYS A 14 3.41 35.75 7.94
C CYS A 14 4.28 36.96 8.24
N PHE A 15 4.01 37.65 9.34
CA PHE A 15 4.84 38.75 9.85
C PHE A 15 6.11 38.19 10.49
N ILE A 16 7.23 38.26 9.80
CA ILE A 16 8.55 38.29 10.43
C ILE A 16 9.23 39.57 10.04
N CYS A 17 9.34 40.46 11.03
CA CYS A 17 10.04 41.74 10.93
C CYS A 17 11.55 41.49 10.99
N ILE A 18 12.26 41.54 9.86
CA ILE A 18 13.73 41.52 9.79
C ILE A 18 14.19 42.52 8.75
N GLN A 19 14.92 43.50 9.20
CA GLN A 19 15.74 44.53 8.53
C GLN A 19 15.42 44.93 7.08
N PRO A 20 15.52 46.24 6.72
CA PRO A 20 14.89 46.75 5.48
C PRO A 20 15.61 46.43 4.16
N ASN A 21 16.61 45.54 4.10
CA ASN A 21 17.38 45.33 2.89
C ASN A 21 17.62 43.86 2.45
N ILE A 22 16.92 42.87 3.02
CA ILE A 22 16.98 41.49 2.53
C ILE A 22 15.56 40.96 2.33
N ARG A 23 15.02 41.09 1.11
CA ARG A 23 13.86 40.29 0.68
C ARG A 23 14.33 38.88 0.39
N VAL A 24 14.33 38.02 1.40
CA VAL A 24 14.41 36.56 1.17
C VAL A 24 13.05 36.16 0.61
N LEU A 25 12.97 36.01 -0.72
CA LEU A 25 11.87 35.35 -1.37
C LEU A 25 12.00 33.87 -1.01
N LEU A 26 11.33 33.41 0.05
CA LEU A 26 11.11 31.99 0.28
C LEU A 26 10.29 31.46 -0.90
N HIS A 27 10.96 30.81 -1.86
CA HIS A 27 10.29 30.01 -2.87
C HIS A 27 9.68 28.82 -2.14
N ILE A 28 8.41 28.89 -1.78
CA ILE A 28 7.65 27.72 -1.33
C ILE A 28 7.52 26.82 -2.55
N GLN A 29 8.34 25.80 -2.61
CA GLN A 29 8.25 24.81 -3.67
C GLN A 29 7.02 23.95 -3.41
N MET A 30 5.97 24.15 -4.20
CA MET A 30 4.76 23.31 -4.16
C MET A 30 5.11 21.88 -4.65
N LYS A 31 4.71 20.87 -3.89
CA LYS A 31 4.97 19.46 -4.22
C LYS A 31 3.69 18.65 -4.14
N TYR A 32 3.64 17.58 -4.92
CA TYR A 32 2.62 16.55 -4.74
C TYR A 32 3.00 15.60 -3.59
N THR A 33 2.00 15.09 -2.88
CA THR A 33 2.22 13.90 -2.05
C THR A 33 2.59 12.74 -2.95
N THR A 34 3.79 12.19 -2.77
CA THR A 34 4.33 11.13 -3.64
C THR A 34 4.40 9.81 -2.88
N VAL A 35 3.76 8.78 -3.44
CA VAL A 35 3.79 7.42 -2.91
C VAL A 35 4.50 6.51 -3.89
N LEU A 36 5.53 5.79 -3.42
CA LEU A 36 6.27 4.83 -4.22
C LEU A 36 5.71 3.42 -4.00
N SER A 37 5.23 2.79 -5.08
CA SER A 37 4.84 1.37 -5.08
C SER A 37 6.02 0.51 -5.53
N ILE A 38 6.36 -0.53 -4.77
CA ILE A 38 7.34 -1.55 -5.11
C ILE A 38 6.60 -2.89 -5.18
N ALA A 39 6.28 -3.37 -6.39
CA ALA A 39 5.48 -4.58 -6.55
C ALA A 39 5.63 -5.21 -7.95
N GLY A 40 5.06 -6.38 -8.12
CA GLY A 40 4.94 -7.03 -9.43
C GLY A 40 3.95 -6.31 -10.35
N SER A 41 4.17 -6.44 -11.65
CA SER A 41 3.29 -5.90 -12.69
C SER A 41 2.24 -6.94 -13.09
N ASP A 42 0.95 -6.57 -12.98
CA ASP A 42 -0.19 -7.34 -13.46
C ASP A 42 -0.65 -6.83 -14.83
N CYS A 43 -0.37 -7.59 -15.89
CA CYS A 43 -0.72 -7.20 -17.26
C CYS A 43 -2.24 -7.13 -17.49
N SER A 44 -3.08 -7.75 -16.64
CA SER A 44 -4.53 -7.61 -16.69
C SER A 44 -5.04 -6.30 -16.04
N GLY A 45 -4.18 -5.62 -15.29
CA GLY A 45 -4.44 -4.29 -14.74
C GLY A 45 -5.27 -4.28 -13.45
N GLY A 46 -5.62 -5.45 -12.87
CA GLY A 46 -6.49 -5.55 -11.70
C GLY A 46 -5.77 -5.52 -10.36
N ALA A 47 -4.49 -5.91 -10.32
CA ALA A 47 -3.66 -5.98 -9.13
C ALA A 47 -2.26 -5.38 -9.37
N GLY A 48 -1.30 -5.67 -8.49
CA GLY A 48 0.09 -5.23 -8.61
C GLY A 48 0.24 -3.73 -8.72
N ILE A 49 1.33 -3.29 -9.36
CA ILE A 49 1.60 -1.85 -9.56
C ILE A 49 0.46 -1.12 -10.29
N GLN A 50 -0.30 -1.80 -11.14
CA GLN A 50 -1.41 -1.19 -11.87
C GLN A 50 -2.56 -0.81 -10.93
N ALA A 51 -2.94 -1.68 -9.99
CA ALA A 51 -3.92 -1.35 -8.97
C ALA A 51 -3.37 -0.28 -8.00
N ASP A 52 -2.09 -0.37 -7.65
CA ASP A 52 -1.43 0.58 -6.76
C ASP A 52 -1.45 1.99 -7.36
N ILE A 53 -0.98 2.16 -8.61
CA ILE A 53 -0.98 3.45 -9.32
C ILE A 53 -2.40 4.01 -9.44
N LYS A 54 -3.37 3.19 -9.82
CA LYS A 54 -4.78 3.61 -9.93
C LYS A 54 -5.32 4.11 -8.59
N THR A 55 -5.07 3.36 -7.51
CA THR A 55 -5.54 3.69 -6.15
C THR A 55 -4.90 4.97 -5.63
N ILE A 56 -3.57 5.06 -5.69
CA ILE A 56 -2.80 6.22 -5.23
C ILE A 56 -3.23 7.47 -5.99
N SER A 57 -3.34 7.37 -7.31
CA SER A 57 -3.76 8.49 -8.17
C SER A 57 -5.22 8.91 -7.91
N ALA A 58 -6.14 7.94 -7.75
CA ALA A 58 -7.54 8.23 -7.43
C ALA A 58 -7.71 8.92 -6.07
N LEU A 59 -6.77 8.74 -5.15
CA LEU A 59 -6.73 9.40 -3.85
C LEU A 59 -5.99 10.74 -3.85
N GLY A 60 -5.58 11.24 -5.01
CA GLY A 60 -4.97 12.56 -5.19
C GLY A 60 -3.48 12.60 -4.85
N CYS A 61 -2.78 11.49 -4.89
CA CYS A 61 -1.33 11.40 -4.74
C CYS A 61 -0.64 11.13 -6.07
N TYR A 62 0.62 11.56 -6.20
CA TYR A 62 1.48 11.13 -7.31
C TYR A 62 2.00 9.72 -7.04
N ALA A 63 1.84 8.82 -8.00
CA ALA A 63 2.28 7.44 -7.90
C ALA A 63 3.56 7.22 -8.73
N ALA A 64 4.66 6.87 -8.06
CA ALA A 64 5.85 6.30 -8.68
C ALA A 64 5.86 4.78 -8.48
N SER A 65 6.59 4.03 -9.32
CA SER A 65 6.60 2.57 -9.21
C SER A 65 7.95 1.94 -9.54
N ILE A 66 8.28 0.87 -8.79
CA ILE A 66 9.39 -0.05 -9.00
C ILE A 66 8.80 -1.42 -9.32
N VAL A 67 9.19 -2.01 -10.44
CA VAL A 67 8.71 -3.32 -10.87
C VAL A 67 9.62 -4.40 -10.31
N THR A 68 9.05 -5.35 -9.54
CA THR A 68 9.79 -6.49 -8.96
C THR A 68 9.65 -7.77 -9.77
N ALA A 69 8.56 -7.91 -10.51
CA ALA A 69 8.30 -9.05 -11.39
C ALA A 69 7.30 -8.66 -12.48
N VAL A 70 7.33 -9.38 -13.59
CA VAL A 70 6.28 -9.31 -14.62
C VAL A 70 5.47 -10.59 -14.55
N THR A 71 4.14 -10.48 -14.38
CA THR A 71 3.25 -11.64 -14.40
C THR A 71 2.65 -11.83 -15.78
N VAL A 72 2.46 -13.09 -16.17
CA VAL A 72 1.61 -13.47 -17.27
C VAL A 72 0.31 -13.96 -16.67
N GLN A 73 -0.68 -13.08 -16.59
CA GLN A 73 -1.95 -13.38 -15.93
C GLN A 73 -3.12 -12.67 -16.59
N ASN A 74 -4.31 -13.16 -16.29
CA ASN A 74 -5.58 -12.55 -16.68
C ASN A 74 -6.60 -12.75 -15.54
N THR A 75 -7.86 -12.43 -15.78
CA THR A 75 -8.93 -12.56 -14.77
C THR A 75 -9.16 -14.01 -14.30
N CYS A 76 -8.72 -15.02 -15.08
CA CYS A 76 -8.85 -16.45 -14.72
C CYS A 76 -7.69 -16.96 -13.85
N GLY A 77 -6.58 -16.21 -13.71
CA GLY A 77 -5.46 -16.58 -12.84
C GLY A 77 -4.08 -16.27 -13.42
N VAL A 78 -3.07 -16.59 -12.61
CA VAL A 78 -1.65 -16.45 -12.95
C VAL A 78 -1.18 -17.66 -13.74
N LYS A 79 -0.58 -17.41 -14.90
CA LYS A 79 0.02 -18.46 -15.75
C LYS A 79 1.53 -18.57 -15.53
N ASN A 80 2.19 -17.42 -15.32
CA ASN A 80 3.63 -17.41 -15.09
C ASN A 80 4.05 -16.11 -14.36
N VAL A 81 5.22 -16.16 -13.68
CA VAL A 81 5.83 -15.01 -12.97
C VAL A 81 7.30 -14.97 -13.33
N TYR A 82 7.75 -13.83 -13.82
CA TYR A 82 9.15 -13.56 -14.17
C TYR A 82 9.70 -12.49 -13.24
N PRO A 83 10.53 -12.85 -12.24
CA PRO A 83 11.20 -11.87 -11.39
C PRO A 83 12.12 -10.97 -12.21
N ILE A 84 12.17 -9.69 -11.86
CA ILE A 84 13.17 -8.75 -12.37
C ILE A 84 14.47 -9.00 -11.61
N PRO A 85 15.67 -8.99 -12.26
CA PRO A 85 16.92 -9.12 -11.56
C PRO A 85 17.06 -8.10 -10.41
N ALA A 86 17.52 -8.54 -9.24
CA ALA A 86 17.61 -7.70 -8.04
C ALA A 86 18.44 -6.42 -8.28
N GLN A 87 19.47 -6.49 -9.12
CA GLN A 87 20.27 -5.33 -9.53
C GLN A 87 19.42 -4.27 -10.24
N ILE A 88 18.52 -4.66 -11.16
CA ILE A 88 17.62 -3.73 -11.85
C ILE A 88 16.63 -3.10 -10.87
N VAL A 89 16.12 -3.87 -9.89
CA VAL A 89 15.25 -3.33 -8.84
C VAL A 89 16.00 -2.27 -8.03
N LYS A 90 17.27 -2.53 -7.66
CA LYS A 90 18.13 -1.58 -6.98
C LYS A 90 18.30 -0.29 -7.77
N GLU A 91 18.60 -0.41 -9.06
CA GLU A 91 18.79 0.74 -9.97
C GLU A 91 17.51 1.56 -10.14
N GLN A 92 16.33 0.91 -10.24
CA GLN A 92 15.05 1.61 -10.25
C GLN A 92 14.83 2.40 -8.94
N ILE A 93 15.10 1.79 -7.77
CA ILE A 93 14.98 2.47 -6.47
C ILE A 93 15.89 3.70 -6.45
N GLN A 94 17.16 3.55 -6.82
CA GLN A 94 18.12 4.64 -6.85
C GLN A 94 17.66 5.77 -7.77
N ALA A 95 17.32 5.47 -9.02
CA ALA A 95 16.90 6.46 -10.00
C ALA A 95 15.69 7.30 -9.53
N VAL A 96 14.71 6.66 -8.87
CA VAL A 96 13.54 7.38 -8.36
C VAL A 96 13.87 8.21 -7.13
N THR A 97 14.61 7.65 -6.18
CA THR A 97 14.85 8.29 -4.87
C THR A 97 15.97 9.32 -4.88
N GLU A 98 16.83 9.32 -5.89
CA GLU A 98 17.81 10.40 -6.13
C GLU A 98 17.15 11.69 -6.64
N ASP A 99 16.01 11.58 -7.32
CA ASP A 99 15.32 12.71 -7.97
C ASP A 99 14.04 13.14 -7.21
N MET A 100 13.29 12.16 -6.68
CA MET A 100 11.98 12.40 -6.10
C MET A 100 11.97 12.26 -4.59
N GLN A 101 11.31 13.21 -3.90
CA GLN A 101 11.00 13.06 -2.48
C GLN A 101 9.80 12.15 -2.32
N ILE A 102 9.97 11.03 -1.60
CA ILE A 102 8.93 10.04 -1.31
C ILE A 102 8.34 10.31 0.07
N ASP A 103 7.02 10.33 0.19
CA ASP A 103 6.28 10.56 1.43
C ASP A 103 5.83 9.25 2.11
N ALA A 104 5.55 8.21 1.31
CA ALA A 104 5.22 6.88 1.80
C ALA A 104 5.58 5.81 0.76
N LEU A 105 5.76 4.59 1.25
CA LEU A 105 6.02 3.40 0.45
C LEU A 105 4.88 2.40 0.59
N LYS A 106 4.51 1.77 -0.52
CA LYS A 106 3.74 0.53 -0.53
C LYS A 106 4.59 -0.58 -1.14
N ILE A 107 4.76 -1.67 -0.42
CA ILE A 107 5.43 -2.88 -0.92
C ILE A 107 4.36 -3.95 -1.10
N GLY A 108 4.31 -4.55 -2.29
CA GLY A 108 3.42 -5.66 -2.59
C GLY A 108 4.19 -6.95 -2.84
N MET A 109 3.90 -7.62 -3.96
CA MET A 109 4.52 -8.90 -4.31
C MET A 109 6.03 -8.76 -4.50
N VAL A 110 6.80 -9.42 -3.63
CA VAL A 110 8.25 -9.60 -3.68
C VAL A 110 8.55 -11.08 -3.43
N THR A 111 9.07 -11.77 -4.43
CA THR A 111 9.15 -13.24 -4.45
C THR A 111 10.57 -13.78 -4.35
N ASP A 112 11.57 -12.93 -4.59
CA ASP A 112 12.99 -13.28 -4.67
C ASP A 112 13.76 -12.71 -3.48
N GLU A 113 14.63 -13.53 -2.88
CA GLU A 113 15.44 -13.16 -1.71
C GLU A 113 16.35 -11.95 -1.98
N GLY A 114 16.95 -11.87 -3.17
CA GLY A 114 17.84 -10.79 -3.56
C GLY A 114 17.06 -9.47 -3.66
N ILE A 115 15.82 -9.50 -4.19
CA ILE A 115 14.95 -8.34 -4.25
C ILE A 115 14.54 -7.89 -2.84
N ILE A 116 14.15 -8.84 -1.97
CA ILE A 116 13.80 -8.53 -0.58
C ILE A 116 14.99 -7.90 0.14
N ALA A 117 16.19 -8.43 -0.05
CA ALA A 117 17.41 -7.90 0.53
C ALA A 117 17.69 -6.45 0.07
N VAL A 118 17.59 -6.18 -1.23
CA VAL A 118 17.76 -4.83 -1.80
C VAL A 118 16.77 -3.83 -1.20
N ILE A 119 15.50 -4.20 -1.07
CA ILE A 119 14.47 -3.34 -0.49
C ILE A 119 14.74 -3.11 1.01
N ALA A 120 15.11 -4.17 1.76
CA ALA A 120 15.44 -4.07 3.17
C ALA A 120 16.64 -3.17 3.43
N ASP A 121 17.71 -3.28 2.62
CA ASP A 121 18.89 -2.42 2.70
C ASP A 121 18.54 -0.95 2.43
N PHE A 122 17.69 -0.68 1.45
CA PHE A 122 17.18 0.66 1.19
C PHE A 122 16.42 1.22 2.41
N LEU A 123 15.49 0.45 2.99
CA LEU A 123 14.69 0.86 4.14
C LEU A 123 15.51 1.04 5.42
N SER A 124 16.58 0.27 5.61
CA SER A 124 17.48 0.40 6.76
C SER A 124 18.14 1.78 6.84
N SER A 125 18.41 2.37 5.68
CA SER A 125 19.01 3.71 5.53
C SER A 125 17.99 4.83 5.38
N ASN A 126 16.72 4.51 5.12
CA ASN A 126 15.67 5.48 4.79
C ASN A 126 14.40 5.19 5.62
N ARG A 127 14.16 6.01 6.67
CA ARG A 127 13.00 5.84 7.55
C ARG A 127 11.73 6.42 6.93
N LEU A 128 11.20 5.75 5.91
CA LEU A 128 9.96 6.14 5.25
C LEU A 128 8.76 5.37 5.82
N PRO A 129 7.59 6.00 5.98
CA PRO A 129 6.36 5.28 6.27
C PRO A 129 6.13 4.20 5.23
N THR A 130 6.13 2.93 5.63
CA THR A 130 6.11 1.77 4.73
C THR A 130 4.94 0.85 5.07
N VAL A 131 4.06 0.63 4.09
CA VAL A 131 2.97 -0.36 4.15
C VAL A 131 3.39 -1.57 3.32
N PHE A 132 3.51 -2.71 3.97
CA PHE A 132 3.87 -3.97 3.33
C PHE A 132 2.68 -4.94 3.28
N ASP A 133 2.25 -5.30 2.08
CA ASP A 133 1.24 -6.33 1.82
C ASP A 133 1.99 -7.63 1.45
N PRO A 134 2.09 -8.61 2.36
CA PRO A 134 2.90 -9.81 2.17
C PRO A 134 2.17 -10.82 1.29
N VAL A 135 2.12 -10.56 -0.02
CA VAL A 135 1.43 -11.41 -1.00
C VAL A 135 2.19 -12.73 -1.14
N LEU A 136 1.84 -13.72 -0.29
CA LEU A 136 2.48 -15.03 -0.27
C LEU A 136 1.81 -16.02 -1.23
N VAL A 137 0.50 -15.85 -1.46
CA VAL A 137 -0.32 -16.71 -2.31
C VAL A 137 -1.18 -15.85 -3.22
N SER A 138 -1.27 -16.21 -4.49
CA SER A 138 -2.16 -15.52 -5.43
C SER A 138 -3.63 -15.80 -5.11
N SER A 139 -4.56 -14.97 -5.61
CA SER A 139 -6.01 -15.19 -5.48
C SER A 139 -6.47 -16.53 -6.08
N SER A 140 -5.67 -17.14 -6.97
CA SER A 140 -5.92 -18.48 -7.55
C SER A 140 -5.26 -19.62 -6.77
N GLY A 141 -4.65 -19.36 -5.58
CA GLY A 141 -4.02 -20.38 -4.73
C GLY A 141 -2.58 -20.74 -5.13
N TYR A 142 -1.97 -20.05 -6.09
CA TYR A 142 -0.59 -20.29 -6.48
C TYR A 142 0.37 -19.70 -5.45
N SER A 143 1.30 -20.53 -4.90
CA SER A 143 2.35 -20.03 -3.98
C SER A 143 3.30 -19.12 -4.75
N LEU A 144 3.45 -17.89 -4.28
CA LEU A 144 4.27 -16.87 -4.93
C LEU A 144 5.65 -16.72 -4.29
N VAL A 145 5.84 -17.26 -3.09
CA VAL A 145 7.07 -17.07 -2.28
C VAL A 145 7.63 -18.43 -1.89
N LYS A 146 8.95 -18.59 -2.05
CA LYS A 146 9.67 -19.78 -1.58
C LYS A 146 9.94 -19.68 -0.07
N PRO A 147 10.11 -20.84 0.65
CA PRO A 147 10.38 -20.83 2.09
C PRO A 147 11.61 -20.01 2.49
N GLU A 148 12.67 -20.00 1.68
CA GLU A 148 13.91 -19.26 1.92
C GLU A 148 13.64 -17.76 1.91
N ALA A 149 12.87 -17.26 0.93
CA ALA A 149 12.50 -15.85 0.82
C ALA A 149 11.61 -15.39 2.00
N LEU A 150 10.80 -16.29 2.57
CA LEU A 150 9.97 -15.98 3.75
C LEU A 150 10.83 -15.65 4.99
N HIS A 151 11.95 -16.35 5.20
CA HIS A 151 12.87 -16.04 6.29
C HIS A 151 13.51 -14.66 6.11
N VAL A 152 14.00 -14.36 4.90
CA VAL A 152 14.59 -13.04 4.60
C VAL A 152 13.55 -11.93 4.75
N MET A 153 12.32 -12.16 4.33
CA MET A 153 11.20 -11.23 4.48
C MET A 153 10.94 -10.93 5.96
N ARG A 154 10.83 -11.96 6.80
CA ARG A 154 10.59 -11.84 8.24
C ARG A 154 11.74 -11.13 8.94
N ASP A 155 12.97 -11.54 8.67
CA ASP A 155 14.13 -11.13 9.46
C ASP A 155 14.73 -9.80 8.99
N ARG A 156 14.52 -9.40 7.72
CA ARG A 156 15.12 -8.21 7.13
C ARG A 156 14.15 -7.15 6.64
N LEU A 157 12.97 -7.52 6.12
CA LEU A 157 12.03 -6.55 5.55
C LEU A 157 11.00 -6.07 6.56
N ILE A 158 10.34 -7.00 7.26
CA ILE A 158 9.28 -6.70 8.23
C ILE A 158 9.74 -5.72 9.31
N PRO A 159 10.97 -5.80 9.88
CA PRO A 159 11.43 -4.85 10.91
C PRO A 159 11.40 -3.38 10.50
N HIS A 160 11.45 -3.08 9.21
CA HIS A 160 11.44 -1.72 8.69
C HIS A 160 10.04 -1.20 8.33
N CYS A 161 9.00 -2.04 8.45
CA CYS A 161 7.65 -1.69 8.05
C CYS A 161 6.90 -0.90 9.14
N THR A 162 6.18 0.15 8.74
CA THR A 162 5.23 0.84 9.60
C THR A 162 3.98 -0.02 9.81
N LEU A 163 3.54 -0.70 8.75
CA LEU A 163 2.37 -1.56 8.75
C LEU A 163 2.60 -2.78 7.87
N VAL A 164 2.26 -3.96 8.38
CA VAL A 164 2.15 -5.20 7.59
C VAL A 164 0.68 -5.57 7.50
N THR A 165 0.18 -5.95 6.29
CA THR A 165 -1.25 -6.17 6.04
C THR A 165 -1.58 -7.58 5.58
N PRO A 166 -1.31 -8.65 6.35
CA PRO A 166 -1.60 -10.02 5.95
C PRO A 166 -3.11 -10.31 5.93
N ASN A 167 -3.55 -11.16 5.01
CA ASN A 167 -4.83 -11.85 5.12
C ASN A 167 -4.72 -13.02 6.12
N LEU A 168 -5.83 -13.76 6.39
CA LEU A 168 -5.81 -14.84 7.39
C LEU A 168 -4.79 -15.93 7.07
N PRO A 169 -4.73 -16.54 5.86
CA PRO A 169 -3.70 -17.52 5.52
C PRO A 169 -2.26 -16.97 5.64
N GLU A 170 -2.03 -15.75 5.21
CA GLU A 170 -0.72 -15.08 5.32
C GLU A 170 -0.33 -14.83 6.77
N ALA A 171 -1.30 -14.44 7.62
CA ALA A 171 -1.08 -14.23 9.04
C ALA A 171 -0.77 -15.55 9.76
N GLU A 172 -1.44 -16.65 9.41
CA GLU A 172 -1.14 -17.99 9.92
C GLU A 172 0.29 -18.44 9.54
N ILE A 173 0.68 -18.23 8.29
CA ILE A 173 2.04 -18.55 7.82
C ILE A 173 3.10 -17.72 8.55
N LEU A 174 2.87 -16.41 8.72
CA LEU A 174 3.83 -15.51 9.36
C LEU A 174 3.93 -15.74 10.86
N SER A 175 2.79 -15.94 11.54
CA SER A 175 2.75 -16.07 13.00
C SER A 175 2.97 -17.50 13.50
N GLY A 176 2.66 -18.50 12.70
CA GLY A 176 2.57 -19.91 13.11
C GLY A 176 1.34 -20.20 13.99
N ILE A 177 0.38 -19.27 14.09
CA ILE A 177 -0.84 -19.39 14.92
C ILE A 177 -2.04 -19.65 14.00
N PRO A 178 -2.79 -20.75 14.18
CA PRO A 178 -4.05 -20.97 13.49
C PRO A 178 -5.09 -19.92 13.90
N ILE A 179 -5.83 -19.35 12.94
CA ILE A 179 -6.79 -18.26 13.18
C ILE A 179 -8.22 -18.76 12.94
N ARG A 180 -8.99 -18.85 14.01
CA ARG A 180 -10.41 -19.30 14.00
C ARG A 180 -11.37 -18.22 14.42
N ASN A 181 -10.90 -17.20 15.13
CA ASN A 181 -11.71 -16.13 15.71
C ASN A 181 -10.90 -14.81 15.80
N ILE A 182 -11.56 -13.76 16.26
CA ILE A 182 -10.97 -12.42 16.40
C ILE A 182 -9.81 -12.39 17.41
N GLU A 183 -9.88 -13.19 18.48
CA GLU A 183 -8.79 -13.25 19.47
C GLU A 183 -7.55 -13.90 18.87
N ASP A 184 -7.71 -14.95 18.08
CA ASP A 184 -6.59 -15.58 17.37
C ASP A 184 -5.95 -14.58 16.37
N MET A 185 -6.76 -13.72 15.70
CA MET A 185 -6.23 -12.64 14.85
C MET A 185 -5.36 -11.69 15.67
N ALA A 186 -5.84 -11.26 16.84
CA ALA A 186 -5.07 -10.37 17.71
C ALA A 186 -3.75 -11.02 18.15
N ASN A 187 -3.78 -12.31 18.53
CA ASN A 187 -2.61 -13.07 18.94
C ASN A 187 -1.62 -13.25 17.79
N ALA A 188 -2.09 -13.57 16.59
CA ALA A 188 -1.24 -13.64 15.39
C ALA A 188 -0.61 -12.27 15.08
N GLY A 189 -1.37 -11.17 15.21
CA GLY A 189 -0.85 -9.82 15.07
C GLY A 189 0.26 -9.49 16.09
N ARG A 190 0.06 -9.84 17.36
CA ARG A 190 1.10 -9.67 18.42
C ARG A 190 2.35 -10.50 18.11
N GLN A 191 2.18 -11.73 17.62
CA GLN A 191 3.31 -12.57 17.22
C GLN A 191 4.10 -11.94 16.05
N ILE A 192 3.42 -11.41 15.03
CA ILE A 192 4.08 -10.75 13.89
C ILE A 192 4.80 -9.46 14.34
N LEU A 193 4.25 -8.71 15.31
CA LEU A 193 4.92 -7.54 15.88
C LEU A 193 6.29 -7.88 16.49
N THR A 194 6.49 -9.10 17.00
CA THR A 194 7.80 -9.52 17.55
C THR A 194 8.91 -9.52 16.48
N TYR A 195 8.57 -9.48 15.20
CA TYR A 195 9.54 -9.35 14.11
C TYR A 195 10.02 -7.91 13.90
N GLY A 196 9.50 -6.93 14.67
CA GLY A 196 10.01 -5.56 14.72
C GLY A 196 9.24 -4.53 13.89
N CYS A 197 8.17 -4.88 13.17
CA CYS A 197 7.29 -3.88 12.56
C CYS A 197 6.51 -3.08 13.61
N ARG A 198 6.00 -1.89 13.24
CA ARG A 198 5.29 -1.03 14.20
C ARG A 198 3.84 -1.43 14.41
N SER A 199 3.19 -1.99 13.38
CA SER A 199 1.78 -2.37 13.43
C SER A 199 1.47 -3.49 12.43
N VAL A 200 0.39 -4.25 12.70
CA VAL A 200 -0.09 -5.33 11.84
C VAL A 200 -1.59 -5.19 11.66
N LEU A 201 -2.05 -5.14 10.41
CA LEU A 201 -3.47 -5.19 10.04
C LEU A 201 -3.82 -6.57 9.50
N ILE A 202 -4.48 -7.41 10.27
CA ILE A 202 -4.96 -8.70 9.81
C ILE A 202 -6.33 -8.52 9.15
N LYS A 203 -6.40 -8.88 7.85
CA LYS A 203 -7.60 -8.77 7.02
C LYS A 203 -8.51 -9.97 7.27
N GLY A 204 -9.61 -9.79 8.00
CA GLY A 204 -10.48 -10.86 8.48
C GLY A 204 -11.63 -11.25 7.56
N GLY A 205 -11.53 -11.03 6.25
CA GLY A 205 -12.61 -11.14 5.27
C GLY A 205 -13.28 -12.50 5.08
N HIS A 206 -12.99 -13.51 5.91
CA HIS A 206 -13.52 -14.87 5.77
C HIS A 206 -13.84 -15.55 7.12
N LEU A 207 -13.92 -14.80 8.23
CA LEU A 207 -14.42 -15.37 9.48
C LEU A 207 -15.93 -15.59 9.38
N GLU A 208 -16.42 -16.71 9.95
CA GLU A 208 -17.84 -17.04 9.97
C GLU A 208 -18.64 -15.95 10.71
N GLY A 209 -19.71 -15.45 10.10
CA GLY A 209 -20.61 -14.48 10.77
C GLY A 209 -21.14 -13.33 9.91
N GLY A 210 -20.77 -13.24 8.62
CA GLY A 210 -21.38 -12.28 7.68
C GLY A 210 -20.74 -10.88 7.65
N ASP A 211 -20.05 -10.44 8.67
CA ASP A 211 -19.35 -9.15 8.73
C ASP A 211 -17.84 -9.30 8.48
N MET A 212 -17.31 -8.38 7.67
CA MET A 212 -15.89 -8.31 7.33
C MET A 212 -15.16 -7.49 8.39
N THR A 213 -14.51 -8.16 9.35
CA THR A 213 -13.77 -7.49 10.42
C THR A 213 -12.27 -7.59 10.21
N ASP A 214 -11.57 -6.45 10.12
CA ASP A 214 -10.11 -6.38 10.14
C ASP A 214 -9.65 -5.91 11.54
N ILE A 215 -8.50 -6.42 11.98
CA ILE A 215 -7.90 -6.11 13.28
C ILE A 215 -6.55 -5.45 13.07
N LEU A 216 -6.41 -4.20 13.51
CA LEU A 216 -5.12 -3.50 13.59
C LEU A 216 -4.56 -3.67 15.01
N VAL A 217 -3.39 -4.26 15.10
CA VAL A 217 -2.61 -4.39 16.34
C VAL A 217 -1.43 -3.43 16.25
N CYS A 218 -1.33 -2.48 17.19
CA CYS A 218 -0.24 -1.51 17.25
C CYS A 218 0.78 -1.92 18.32
N GLY A 219 2.05 -1.66 18.07
CA GLY A 219 3.14 -2.06 18.98
C GLY A 219 3.36 -1.13 20.18
N ASN A 220 2.49 -0.13 20.41
CA ASN A 220 2.65 0.83 21.50
C ASN A 220 2.33 0.20 22.86
N THR A 221 1.22 -0.53 22.94
CA THR A 221 0.81 -1.32 24.12
C THR A 221 0.10 -2.60 23.65
N PRO A 222 0.06 -3.68 24.48
CA PRO A 222 -0.64 -4.92 24.14
C PRO A 222 -2.14 -4.73 23.87
N GLU A 223 -2.76 -3.67 24.43
CA GLU A 223 -4.18 -3.33 24.33
C GLU A 223 -4.50 -2.38 23.17
N ASP A 224 -3.49 -1.84 22.46
CA ASP A 224 -3.68 -0.91 21.35
C ASP A 224 -4.17 -1.67 20.10
N ILE A 225 -5.45 -2.05 20.14
CA ILE A 225 -6.13 -2.85 19.11
C ILE A 225 -7.35 -2.09 18.59
N HIS A 226 -7.40 -1.89 17.26
CA HIS A 226 -8.53 -1.28 16.59
C HIS A 226 -9.25 -2.30 15.71
N ARG A 227 -10.57 -2.22 15.67
CA ARG A 227 -11.43 -3.10 14.88
C ARG A 227 -12.12 -2.29 13.79
N TYR A 228 -12.08 -2.79 12.56
CA TYR A 228 -12.72 -2.14 11.41
C TYR A 228 -13.72 -3.09 10.79
N HIS A 229 -14.99 -2.69 10.83
CA HIS A 229 -16.09 -3.47 10.28
C HIS A 229 -16.54 -2.92 8.93
N SER A 230 -16.96 -3.78 8.04
CA SER A 230 -17.66 -3.42 6.81
C SER A 230 -18.64 -4.52 6.43
N ALA A 231 -19.75 -4.14 5.80
CA ALA A 231 -20.65 -5.13 5.21
C ALA A 231 -19.92 -5.90 4.10
N LYS A 232 -20.24 -7.18 3.98
CA LYS A 232 -19.75 -8.02 2.87
C LYS A 232 -20.42 -7.56 1.58
N ILE A 233 -19.62 -7.19 0.60
CA ILE A 233 -20.08 -6.91 -0.76
C ILE A 233 -20.04 -8.20 -1.56
N ASN A 234 -21.19 -8.66 -2.02
CA ASN A 234 -21.26 -9.81 -2.92
C ASN A 234 -20.82 -9.39 -4.32
N SER A 235 -19.63 -9.80 -4.72
CA SER A 235 -19.00 -9.47 -6.01
C SER A 235 -18.05 -10.57 -6.46
N ALA A 236 -18.06 -10.86 -7.76
CA ALA A 236 -17.03 -11.65 -8.41
C ALA A 236 -15.75 -10.83 -8.68
N ASN A 237 -15.84 -9.50 -8.61
CA ASN A 237 -14.75 -8.57 -8.91
C ASN A 237 -13.93 -8.26 -7.65
N THR A 238 -13.14 -9.23 -7.22
CA THR A 238 -12.31 -9.15 -6.00
C THR A 238 -10.82 -9.10 -6.30
N HIS A 239 -10.43 -9.13 -7.58
CA HIS A 239 -9.02 -9.14 -7.97
C HIS A 239 -8.36 -7.79 -7.64
N GLY A 240 -7.28 -7.85 -6.82
CA GLY A 240 -6.53 -6.68 -6.38
C GLY A 240 -7.05 -5.99 -5.12
N THR A 241 -7.98 -6.60 -4.35
CA THR A 241 -8.48 -6.03 -3.08
C THR A 241 -7.37 -5.75 -2.07
N GLY A 242 -6.41 -6.67 -1.88
CA GLY A 242 -5.25 -6.48 -1.00
C GLY A 242 -4.38 -5.32 -1.45
N CYS A 243 -3.99 -5.30 -2.72
CA CYS A 243 -3.19 -4.21 -3.31
C CYS A 243 -3.91 -2.85 -3.17
N THR A 244 -5.22 -2.81 -3.41
CA THR A 244 -6.02 -1.59 -3.28
C THR A 244 -6.06 -1.09 -1.83
N LEU A 245 -6.28 -1.97 -0.85
CA LEU A 245 -6.31 -1.58 0.56
C LEU A 245 -4.96 -1.04 1.02
N SER A 246 -3.89 -1.79 0.78
CA SER A 246 -2.53 -1.41 1.22
C SER A 246 -2.06 -0.12 0.54
N SER A 247 -2.38 0.10 -0.74
CA SER A 247 -2.06 1.34 -1.47
C SER A 247 -2.90 2.53 -0.99
N ALA A 248 -4.18 2.32 -0.66
CA ALA A 248 -5.01 3.38 -0.09
C ALA A 248 -4.49 3.81 1.29
N ILE A 249 -4.10 2.86 2.14
CA ILE A 249 -3.50 3.17 3.44
C ILE A 249 -2.18 3.94 3.26
N ALA A 250 -1.31 3.51 2.35
CA ALA A 250 -0.05 4.20 2.06
C ALA A 250 -0.29 5.63 1.54
N ALA A 251 -1.29 5.83 0.69
CA ALA A 251 -1.67 7.16 0.20
C ALA A 251 -2.13 8.09 1.34
N TYR A 252 -2.97 7.61 2.24
CA TYR A 252 -3.43 8.39 3.39
C TYR A 252 -2.31 8.69 4.39
N ILE A 253 -1.41 7.73 4.66
CA ILE A 253 -0.22 7.98 5.50
C ILE A 253 0.69 9.02 4.85
N GLY A 254 0.93 8.95 3.55
CA GLY A 254 1.69 9.94 2.79
C GLY A 254 1.09 11.34 2.83
N GLN A 255 -0.23 11.46 2.99
CA GLN A 255 -0.97 12.71 3.22
C GLN A 255 -0.86 13.22 4.67
N GLY A 256 -0.18 12.51 5.57
CA GLY A 256 -0.02 12.88 6.97
C GLY A 256 -1.16 12.40 7.90
N ILE A 257 -2.06 11.54 7.40
CA ILE A 257 -3.15 10.97 8.21
C ILE A 257 -2.57 9.93 9.19
N SER A 258 -3.08 9.88 10.41
CA SER A 258 -2.69 8.90 11.43
C SER A 258 -2.97 7.46 10.97
N LEU A 259 -2.16 6.50 11.41
CA LEU A 259 -2.29 5.11 10.96
C LEU A 259 -3.69 4.51 11.22
N PRO A 260 -4.29 4.62 12.43
CA PRO A 260 -5.63 4.07 12.63
C PRO A 260 -6.69 4.71 11.73
N GLU A 261 -6.61 6.00 11.50
CA GLU A 261 -7.52 6.71 10.61
C GLU A 261 -7.29 6.34 9.15
N ALA A 262 -6.03 6.23 8.70
CA ALA A 262 -5.64 5.81 7.35
C ALA A 262 -6.17 4.40 7.03
N VAL A 263 -6.13 3.48 7.99
CA VAL A 263 -6.72 2.13 7.85
C VAL A 263 -8.23 2.22 7.68
N GLY A 264 -8.93 3.00 8.50
CA GLY A 264 -10.37 3.19 8.39
C GLY A 264 -10.79 3.79 7.04
N LEU A 265 -10.08 4.83 6.60
CA LEU A 265 -10.31 5.47 5.29
C LEU A 265 -9.97 4.52 4.13
N GLY A 266 -8.88 3.74 4.23
CA GLY A 266 -8.50 2.73 3.25
C GLY A 266 -9.56 1.64 3.11
N LYS A 267 -10.09 1.13 4.23
CA LYS A 267 -11.18 0.15 4.22
C LYS A 267 -12.47 0.71 3.60
N LYS A 268 -12.82 1.95 3.91
CA LYS A 268 -13.96 2.65 3.29
C LYS A 268 -13.77 2.80 1.78
N TYR A 269 -12.57 3.20 1.33
CA TYR A 269 -12.24 3.30 -0.08
C TYR A 269 -12.37 1.95 -0.80
N LEU A 270 -11.78 0.89 -0.23
CA LEU A 270 -11.89 -0.47 -0.77
C LEU A 270 -13.35 -0.93 -0.89
N THR A 271 -14.15 -0.75 0.17
CA THR A 271 -15.57 -1.14 0.18
C THR A 271 -16.35 -0.44 -0.94
N ASN A 272 -16.10 0.86 -1.15
CA ASN A 272 -16.73 1.61 -2.22
C ASN A 272 -16.25 1.17 -3.62
N ALA A 273 -14.93 0.93 -3.78
CA ALA A 273 -14.38 0.45 -5.05
C ALA A 273 -14.97 -0.92 -5.46
N LEU A 274 -15.20 -1.79 -4.47
CA LEU A 274 -15.93 -3.05 -4.66
C LEU A 274 -17.40 -2.79 -5.03
N PHE A 275 -18.10 -1.95 -4.28
CA PHE A 275 -19.52 -1.67 -4.49
C PHE A 275 -19.81 -1.11 -5.90
N TYR A 276 -19.04 -0.13 -6.33
CA TYR A 276 -19.20 0.49 -7.66
C TYR A 276 -18.64 -0.36 -8.81
N GLY A 277 -17.87 -1.40 -8.51
CA GLY A 277 -17.32 -2.34 -9.50
C GLY A 277 -18.05 -3.68 -9.57
N LYS A 278 -18.96 -3.98 -8.63
CA LYS A 278 -19.51 -5.33 -8.42
C LYS A 278 -20.30 -5.93 -9.60
N ASP A 279 -20.97 -5.09 -10.38
CA ASP A 279 -21.86 -5.49 -11.48
C ASP A 279 -21.19 -5.35 -12.87
N VAL A 280 -19.88 -4.99 -12.91
CA VAL A 280 -19.15 -4.81 -14.18
C VAL A 280 -18.43 -6.09 -14.56
N THR A 281 -18.47 -6.47 -15.82
CA THR A 281 -17.75 -7.66 -16.33
C THR A 281 -16.53 -7.24 -17.12
N ILE A 282 -15.35 -7.71 -16.70
CA ILE A 282 -14.09 -7.63 -17.44
C ILE A 282 -13.45 -9.02 -17.42
N GLY A 283 -13.36 -9.65 -18.58
CA GLY A 283 -12.82 -11.00 -18.71
C GLY A 283 -13.81 -12.09 -18.28
N LYS A 284 -13.30 -13.33 -18.09
CA LYS A 284 -14.10 -14.53 -17.81
C LYS A 284 -13.97 -15.01 -16.36
N GLY A 285 -13.08 -14.44 -15.58
CA GLY A 285 -12.79 -14.82 -14.20
C GLY A 285 -13.07 -13.67 -13.22
N HIS A 286 -12.28 -13.60 -12.13
CA HIS A 286 -12.41 -12.54 -11.13
C HIS A 286 -11.98 -11.19 -11.71
N GLY A 287 -12.94 -10.27 -11.85
CA GLY A 287 -12.70 -8.94 -12.39
C GLY A 287 -12.05 -8.00 -11.35
N PRO A 288 -11.54 -6.84 -11.83
CA PRO A 288 -10.95 -5.81 -10.98
C PRO A 288 -12.00 -4.94 -10.30
N LEU A 289 -11.56 -4.18 -9.29
CA LEU A 289 -12.35 -3.14 -8.63
C LEU A 289 -12.51 -1.90 -9.52
N ASN A 290 -13.48 -1.05 -9.20
CA ASN A 290 -13.59 0.29 -9.77
C ASN A 290 -12.78 1.30 -8.94
N HIS A 291 -11.49 1.45 -9.25
CA HIS A 291 -10.61 2.36 -8.52
C HIS A 291 -10.99 3.84 -8.69
N PHE A 292 -11.64 4.20 -9.79
CA PHE A 292 -11.99 5.59 -10.14
C PHE A 292 -13.45 5.94 -9.86
N PHE A 293 -14.09 5.28 -8.90
CA PHE A 293 -15.49 5.57 -8.54
C PHE A 293 -15.70 7.01 -8.03
N ASN A 294 -14.68 7.64 -7.45
CA ASN A 294 -14.69 9.03 -6.96
C ASN A 294 -13.27 9.60 -6.89
N PRO A 295 -12.63 9.89 -8.04
CA PRO A 295 -11.24 10.31 -8.06
C PRO A 295 -11.07 11.75 -7.58
N LYS A 296 -10.00 11.98 -6.79
CA LYS A 296 -9.60 13.30 -6.31
C LYS A 296 -8.61 13.95 -7.27
N LYS A 297 -8.57 15.29 -7.29
CA LYS A 297 -7.47 16.03 -7.92
C LYS A 297 -6.17 15.80 -7.15
N LEU A 298 -5.03 15.87 -7.85
CA LEU A 298 -3.71 15.81 -7.21
C LEU A 298 -3.60 16.91 -6.14
N MET A 299 -3.20 16.49 -4.94
CA MET A 299 -3.04 17.40 -3.80
C MET A 299 -1.64 17.99 -3.80
N ILE A 300 -1.58 19.30 -3.66
CA ILE A 300 -0.36 20.10 -3.56
C ILE A 300 -0.12 20.39 -2.08
N LYS A 301 1.12 20.18 -1.63
CA LYS A 301 1.61 20.55 -0.29
C LYS A 301 2.33 21.88 -0.34
#